data_439a52174e500e0a5403fbe636e0bb00
#
_entry.id   439a52174e500e0a5403fbe636e0bb00
#
_cell.length_a   1.000
_cell.length_b   1.000
_cell.length_c   1.000
_cell.angle_alpha   90.00
_cell.angle_beta   90.00
_cell.angle_gamma   90.00
#
_symmetry.space_group_name_H-M   'P 1'
#
loop_
_entity.id
_entity.type
_entity.pdbx_description
1 polymer ?
#
loop_
_entity_poly.entity_id
_entity_poly.type
_entity_poly.pdbx_seq_one_letter_code
_entity_poly.pdbx_strand_id
1 'polypeptide(L)'
;MLNYDLHTHSTYSDGKGTLHDNIHAAEAMGLSHIALTDHLNLSKRNWLDEALEELRSVPPLGYKVKILKGAEASLLDRNGRISLDEAAAEKLDLVLCDMGWHSLGFSGDEPTISRDEIVERIAQCFINLCQNPLVDVVAHPFNFGRHTKFIVPPAEIGFDYLLQIADAFTSHNTAFEVMNNAWWWHPTIHPGEFTDQYVRIVKFFAERGVRFTIGSDAHGIGGIGNLGWSRHVLKEADVPPDQIVDPDIYL
;
A
#
# COMPACT_ATOMS: atom_id res chain seq x y z
N MET A 1 12.21 -0.69 -16.68
CA MET A 1 12.74 -0.89 -15.28
C MET A 1 11.78 -0.16 -14.37
N LEU A 2 11.28 -0.81 -13.32
CA LEU A 2 10.41 -0.18 -12.33
C LEU A 2 11.13 1.01 -11.70
N ASN A 3 10.70 2.21 -12.01
CA ASN A 3 11.38 3.45 -11.64
C ASN A 3 10.39 4.51 -11.14
N TYR A 4 9.48 4.09 -10.27
CA TYR A 4 8.48 4.94 -9.64
C TYR A 4 8.33 4.56 -8.16
N ASP A 5 7.78 5.47 -7.37
CA ASP A 5 7.48 5.26 -5.96
C ASP A 5 6.05 5.75 -5.69
N LEU A 6 5.12 4.83 -5.46
CA LEU A 6 3.70 5.16 -5.31
C LEU A 6 3.24 5.24 -3.86
N HIS A 7 4.17 5.23 -2.88
CA HIS A 7 3.80 5.31 -1.48
C HIS A 7 4.83 6.14 -0.70
N THR A 8 4.49 7.39 -0.43
CA THR A 8 5.36 8.32 0.32
C THR A 8 4.55 9.25 1.21
N HIS A 9 5.13 9.64 2.36
CA HIS A 9 4.51 10.50 3.35
C HIS A 9 5.25 11.80 3.52
N SER A 10 4.50 12.87 3.80
CA SER A 10 5.02 14.20 4.04
C SER A 10 4.64 14.72 5.43
N THR A 11 4.97 15.98 5.70
CA THR A 11 4.58 16.66 6.94
C THR A 11 3.07 16.90 7.08
N TYR A 12 2.27 16.58 6.06
CA TYR A 12 0.81 16.59 6.16
C TYR A 12 0.27 15.43 7.00
N SER A 13 1.00 14.32 7.09
CA SER A 13 0.69 13.22 8.01
C SER A 13 1.77 13.03 9.08
N ASP A 14 2.65 12.08 8.90
CA ASP A 14 3.71 11.72 9.85
C ASP A 14 5.09 11.58 9.17
N GLY A 15 5.20 11.99 7.92
CA GLY A 15 6.48 12.15 7.24
C GLY A 15 7.28 13.35 7.77
N LYS A 16 8.57 13.37 7.49
CA LYS A 16 9.50 14.41 7.96
C LYS A 16 9.88 15.44 6.89
N GLY A 17 9.65 15.14 5.63
CA GLY A 17 9.86 16.02 4.49
C GLY A 17 8.58 16.73 4.10
N THR A 18 8.68 17.94 3.53
CA THR A 18 7.55 18.60 2.87
C THR A 18 7.23 17.88 1.54
N LEU A 19 6.08 18.21 0.93
CA LEU A 19 5.77 17.72 -0.42
C LEU A 19 6.91 18.06 -1.41
N HIS A 20 7.43 19.27 -1.35
CA HIS A 20 8.54 19.71 -2.20
C HIS A 20 9.82 18.92 -1.93
N ASP A 21 10.16 18.64 -0.67
CA ASP A 21 11.34 17.82 -0.34
C ASP A 21 11.21 16.41 -0.93
N ASN A 22 10.01 15.82 -0.87
CA ASN A 22 9.75 14.50 -1.43
C ASN A 22 9.87 14.50 -2.96
N ILE A 23 9.31 15.51 -3.64
CA ILE A 23 9.43 15.68 -5.10
C ILE A 23 10.90 15.86 -5.51
N HIS A 24 11.64 16.71 -4.80
CA HIS A 24 13.08 16.90 -5.05
C HIS A 24 13.89 15.61 -4.85
N ALA A 25 13.57 14.83 -3.81
CA ALA A 25 14.23 13.54 -3.59
C ALA A 25 13.92 12.55 -4.73
N ALA A 26 12.68 12.48 -5.19
CA ALA A 26 12.28 11.64 -6.32
C ALA A 26 13.00 12.04 -7.62
N GLU A 27 13.09 13.35 -7.90
CA GLU A 27 13.84 13.88 -9.04
C GLU A 27 15.33 13.53 -8.95
N ALA A 28 15.94 13.69 -7.76
CA ALA A 28 17.35 13.36 -7.53
C ALA A 28 17.63 11.86 -7.69
N MET A 29 16.67 11.01 -7.34
CA MET A 29 16.71 9.55 -7.54
C MET A 29 16.43 9.16 -8.99
N GLY A 30 16.02 10.10 -9.85
CA GLY A 30 15.67 9.89 -11.25
C GLY A 30 14.40 9.05 -11.41
N LEU A 31 13.46 9.15 -10.48
CA LEU A 31 12.17 8.45 -10.60
C LEU A 31 11.35 9.02 -11.76
N SER A 32 10.58 8.16 -12.42
CA SER A 32 9.62 8.58 -13.43
C SER A 32 8.34 9.15 -12.81
N HIS A 33 7.90 8.57 -11.68
CA HIS A 33 6.71 8.97 -10.96
C HIS A 33 6.94 8.93 -9.45
N ILE A 34 6.26 9.83 -8.75
CA ILE A 34 6.08 9.78 -7.30
C ILE A 34 4.61 10.00 -6.98
N ALA A 35 4.05 9.22 -6.06
CA ALA A 35 2.75 9.51 -5.46
C ALA A 35 2.95 10.07 -4.04
N LEU A 36 2.25 11.15 -3.75
CA LEU A 36 2.21 11.78 -2.43
C LEU A 36 0.95 11.26 -1.75
N THR A 37 1.11 10.33 -0.81
CA THR A 37 0.04 9.48 -0.27
C THR A 37 -0.06 9.58 1.25
N ASP A 38 -0.08 10.79 1.77
CA ASP A 38 -0.21 11.05 3.20
C ASP A 38 -1.43 10.35 3.80
N HIS A 39 -1.34 9.93 5.06
CA HIS A 39 -2.42 9.25 5.77
C HIS A 39 -3.68 10.12 5.85
N LEU A 40 -4.77 9.60 5.31
CA LEU A 40 -6.09 10.21 5.41
C LEU A 40 -6.96 9.41 6.41
N ASN A 41 -6.90 9.75 7.67
CA ASN A 41 -7.73 9.13 8.69
C ASN A 41 -8.84 10.07 9.18
N LEU A 42 -9.86 9.50 9.84
CA LEU A 42 -11.08 10.24 10.23
C LEU A 42 -10.85 11.50 11.07
N SER A 43 -9.75 11.54 11.81
CA SER A 43 -9.41 12.65 12.71
C SER A 43 -8.57 13.76 12.07
N LYS A 44 -8.03 13.52 10.86
CA LYS A 44 -7.09 14.43 10.18
C LYS A 44 -7.42 14.52 8.68
N ARG A 45 -8.61 14.99 8.33
CA ARG A 45 -9.02 15.15 6.91
C ARG A 45 -8.73 16.52 6.32
N ASN A 46 -8.44 17.50 7.16
CA ASN A 46 -8.39 18.92 6.74
C ASN A 46 -7.16 19.26 5.90
N TRP A 47 -6.13 18.43 5.91
CA TRP A 47 -4.90 18.67 5.18
C TRP A 47 -5.03 18.50 3.66
N LEU A 48 -5.98 17.68 3.20
CA LEU A 48 -6.07 17.28 1.78
C LEU A 48 -6.21 18.50 0.85
N ASP A 49 -7.14 19.40 1.14
CA ASP A 49 -7.36 20.58 0.29
C ASP A 49 -6.14 21.52 0.31
N GLU A 50 -5.46 21.64 1.45
CA GLU A 50 -4.24 22.45 1.58
C GLU A 50 -3.08 21.83 0.79
N ALA A 51 -2.88 20.53 0.89
CA ALA A 51 -1.85 19.80 0.13
C ALA A 51 -2.10 19.88 -1.40
N LEU A 52 -3.36 19.74 -1.82
CA LEU A 52 -3.71 19.86 -3.23
C LEU A 52 -3.49 21.28 -3.76
N GLU A 53 -3.74 22.31 -2.95
CA GLU A 53 -3.44 23.70 -3.33
C GLU A 53 -1.94 23.95 -3.40
N GLU A 54 -1.15 23.41 -2.46
CA GLU A 54 0.32 23.47 -2.51
C GLU A 54 0.82 22.82 -3.80
N LEU A 55 0.32 21.64 -4.15
CA LEU A 55 0.70 20.93 -5.38
C LEU A 55 0.34 21.70 -6.67
N ARG A 56 -0.74 22.48 -6.68
CA ARG A 56 -1.07 23.36 -7.81
C ARG A 56 -0.05 24.47 -8.00
N SER A 57 0.64 24.88 -6.93
CA SER A 57 1.67 25.90 -6.99
C SER A 57 3.02 25.36 -7.52
N VAL A 58 3.18 24.02 -7.57
CA VAL A 58 4.36 23.37 -8.16
C VAL A 58 4.35 23.63 -9.65
N PRO A 59 5.37 24.33 -10.21
CA PRO A 59 5.39 24.62 -11.64
C PRO A 59 5.43 23.34 -12.46
N PRO A 60 4.52 23.12 -13.44
CA PRO A 60 4.50 21.92 -14.27
C PRO A 60 5.78 21.68 -15.06
N LEU A 61 6.60 22.72 -15.22
CA LEU A 61 7.83 22.70 -16.03
C LEU A 61 9.12 22.60 -15.20
N GLY A 62 9.01 22.45 -13.87
CA GLY A 62 10.19 22.42 -12.97
C GLY A 62 10.78 21.03 -12.76
N TYR A 63 9.95 19.99 -12.82
CA TYR A 63 10.33 18.61 -12.52
C TYR A 63 10.12 17.70 -13.73
N LYS A 64 10.98 16.68 -13.88
CA LYS A 64 10.82 15.61 -14.86
C LYS A 64 9.99 14.46 -14.30
N VAL A 65 10.01 14.28 -12.98
CA VAL A 65 9.20 13.30 -12.29
C VAL A 65 7.72 13.70 -12.38
N LYS A 66 6.87 12.76 -12.77
CA LYS A 66 5.42 12.93 -12.75
C LYS A 66 4.90 12.74 -11.33
N ILE A 67 4.01 13.62 -10.91
CA ILE A 67 3.50 13.68 -9.53
C ILE A 67 2.05 13.23 -9.54
N LEU A 68 1.73 12.18 -8.78
CA LEU A 68 0.37 11.74 -8.51
C LEU A 68 -0.11 12.29 -7.17
N LYS A 69 -1.29 12.87 -7.19
CA LYS A 69 -2.01 13.29 -5.97
C LYS A 69 -2.68 12.06 -5.39
N GLY A 70 -2.20 11.57 -4.28
CA GLY A 70 -2.73 10.39 -3.65
C GLY A 70 -3.09 10.59 -2.20
N ALA A 71 -3.67 9.56 -1.61
CA ALA A 71 -3.85 9.42 -0.17
C ALA A 71 -3.77 7.96 0.24
N GLU A 72 -3.25 7.71 1.43
CA GLU A 72 -3.39 6.42 2.09
C GLU A 72 -4.56 6.48 3.07
N ALA A 73 -5.69 5.89 2.66
CA ALA A 73 -6.86 5.71 3.49
C ALA A 73 -6.67 4.55 4.47
N SER A 74 -7.40 4.56 5.58
CA SER A 74 -7.43 3.43 6.53
C SER A 74 -8.72 2.64 6.37
N LEU A 75 -8.62 1.31 6.37
CA LEU A 75 -9.77 0.43 6.51
C LEU A 75 -10.41 0.63 7.89
N LEU A 76 -11.70 0.91 7.95
CA LEU A 76 -12.42 1.20 9.20
C LEU A 76 -13.08 -0.03 9.81
N ASP A 77 -13.54 -0.97 8.97
CA ASP A 77 -14.20 -2.18 9.43
C ASP A 77 -14.09 -3.33 8.42
N ARG A 78 -14.55 -4.50 8.83
CA ARG A 78 -14.52 -5.73 8.02
C ARG A 78 -15.38 -5.67 6.75
N ASN A 79 -16.27 -4.69 6.63
CA ASN A 79 -17.13 -4.54 5.44
C ASN A 79 -16.49 -3.72 4.32
N GLY A 80 -15.22 -3.39 4.45
CA GLY A 80 -14.47 -2.64 3.43
C GLY A 80 -14.72 -1.14 3.45
N ARG A 81 -15.33 -0.60 4.51
CA ARG A 81 -15.49 0.84 4.67
C ARG A 81 -14.16 1.48 4.99
N ILE A 82 -13.83 2.58 4.31
CA ILE A 82 -12.54 3.27 4.44
C ILE A 82 -12.72 4.70 5.00
N SER A 83 -11.63 5.32 5.42
CA SER A 83 -11.61 6.67 5.99
C SER A 83 -11.79 7.78 4.95
N LEU A 84 -11.89 7.47 3.68
CA LEU A 84 -12.05 8.38 2.55
C LEU A 84 -13.48 8.27 2.00
N ASP A 85 -14.07 9.38 1.56
CA ASP A 85 -15.36 9.43 0.89
C ASP A 85 -15.22 9.77 -0.61
N GLU A 86 -16.30 9.61 -1.38
CA GLU A 86 -16.31 9.84 -2.82
C GLU A 86 -15.84 11.26 -3.19
N ALA A 87 -16.28 12.28 -2.44
CA ALA A 87 -15.92 13.66 -2.73
C ALA A 87 -14.41 13.96 -2.53
N ALA A 88 -13.75 13.24 -1.63
CA ALA A 88 -12.30 13.31 -1.46
C ALA A 88 -11.59 12.48 -2.56
N ALA A 89 -12.12 11.30 -2.89
CA ALA A 89 -11.56 10.44 -3.94
C ALA A 89 -11.53 11.12 -5.30
N GLU A 90 -12.59 11.85 -5.66
CA GLU A 90 -12.67 12.60 -6.93
C GLU A 90 -11.57 13.65 -7.13
N LYS A 91 -10.88 14.04 -6.06
CA LYS A 91 -9.77 15.00 -6.10
C LYS A 91 -8.40 14.35 -6.28
N LEU A 92 -8.34 13.03 -6.20
CA LEU A 92 -7.11 12.25 -6.18
C LEU A 92 -6.90 11.50 -7.49
N ASP A 93 -5.65 11.27 -7.81
CA ASP A 93 -5.23 10.43 -8.92
C ASP A 93 -5.06 8.96 -8.45
N LEU A 94 -4.80 8.74 -7.14
CA LEU A 94 -4.48 7.43 -6.58
C LEU A 94 -4.95 7.30 -5.13
N VAL A 95 -5.66 6.24 -4.83
CA VAL A 95 -6.06 5.89 -3.45
C VAL A 95 -5.44 4.56 -3.04
N LEU A 96 -4.54 4.63 -2.07
CA LEU A 96 -4.04 3.47 -1.33
C LEU A 96 -4.95 3.22 -0.12
N CYS A 97 -5.05 1.97 0.33
CA CYS A 97 -5.73 1.69 1.59
C CYS A 97 -4.93 0.72 2.47
N ASP A 98 -4.64 1.17 3.70
CA ASP A 98 -4.02 0.38 4.76
C ASP A 98 -5.07 -0.41 5.55
N MET A 99 -4.78 -1.69 5.82
CA MET A 99 -5.61 -2.56 6.65
C MET A 99 -5.22 -2.56 8.13
N GLY A 100 -4.14 -1.85 8.51
CA GLY A 100 -3.44 -2.15 9.76
C GLY A 100 -4.06 -1.57 11.02
N TRP A 101 -3.90 -0.28 11.23
CA TRP A 101 -3.93 0.29 12.58
C TRP A 101 -5.33 0.63 13.13
N HIS A 102 -6.29 0.94 12.28
CA HIS A 102 -7.59 1.48 12.69
C HIS A 102 -8.77 0.57 12.36
N SER A 103 -8.53 -0.64 11.87
CA SER A 103 -9.59 -1.55 11.44
C SER A 103 -10.35 -2.13 12.64
N LEU A 104 -11.52 -1.60 12.91
CA LEU A 104 -12.43 -2.18 13.88
C LEU A 104 -12.82 -3.61 13.46
N GLY A 105 -12.61 -4.54 14.40
CA GLY A 105 -12.93 -5.95 14.17
C GLY A 105 -11.77 -6.79 13.62
N PHE A 106 -10.68 -6.16 13.17
CA PHE A 106 -9.41 -6.83 12.91
C PHE A 106 -8.47 -6.74 14.13
N SER A 107 -8.28 -5.53 14.65
CA SER A 107 -7.46 -5.22 15.82
C SER A 107 -8.27 -5.08 17.13
N GLY A 108 -9.55 -5.44 17.09
CA GLY A 108 -10.45 -5.27 18.25
C GLY A 108 -9.88 -5.92 19.50
N ASP A 109 -10.08 -5.27 20.64
CA ASP A 109 -9.65 -5.69 21.98
C ASP A 109 -10.33 -6.98 22.48
N GLU A 110 -10.70 -7.89 21.59
CA GLU A 110 -11.29 -9.18 21.96
C GLU A 110 -10.17 -10.12 22.47
N PRO A 111 -10.05 -10.30 23.78
CA PRO A 111 -8.94 -11.07 24.36
C PRO A 111 -9.01 -12.57 24.07
N THR A 112 -10.05 -13.03 23.43
CA THR A 112 -10.40 -14.46 23.27
C THR A 112 -10.49 -14.94 21.83
N ILE A 113 -10.13 -14.10 20.84
CA ILE A 113 -10.20 -14.50 19.43
C ILE A 113 -9.17 -15.62 19.11
N SER A 114 -9.63 -16.66 18.45
CA SER A 114 -8.76 -17.73 17.99
C SER A 114 -7.90 -17.30 16.79
N ARG A 115 -6.79 -18.01 16.55
CA ARG A 115 -5.91 -17.73 15.40
C ARG A 115 -6.62 -17.95 14.06
N ASP A 116 -7.43 -19.01 13.96
CA ASP A 116 -8.20 -19.31 12.75
C ASP A 116 -9.19 -18.19 12.43
N GLU A 117 -9.86 -17.68 13.45
CA GLU A 117 -10.80 -16.56 13.31
C GLU A 117 -10.07 -15.26 12.89
N ILE A 118 -8.83 -15.04 13.34
CA ILE A 118 -8.02 -13.91 12.88
C ILE A 118 -7.72 -14.04 11.39
N VAL A 119 -7.30 -15.22 10.92
CA VAL A 119 -7.02 -15.48 9.50
C VAL A 119 -8.26 -15.28 8.64
N GLU A 120 -9.41 -15.77 9.09
CA GLU A 120 -10.70 -15.54 8.41
C GLU A 120 -11.04 -14.05 8.31
N ARG A 121 -10.89 -13.30 9.40
CA ARG A 121 -11.12 -11.84 9.42
C ARG A 121 -10.19 -11.08 8.49
N ILE A 122 -8.92 -11.50 8.42
CA ILE A 122 -7.94 -10.94 7.48
C ILE A 122 -8.43 -11.16 6.04
N ALA A 123 -8.78 -12.37 5.68
CA ALA A 123 -9.26 -12.69 4.34
C ALA A 123 -10.51 -11.87 3.99
N GLN A 124 -11.48 -11.77 4.92
CA GLN A 124 -12.68 -10.98 4.74
C GLN A 124 -12.39 -9.49 4.52
N CYS A 125 -11.42 -8.93 5.27
CA CYS A 125 -10.98 -7.54 5.08
C CYS A 125 -10.41 -7.32 3.68
N PHE A 126 -9.54 -8.20 3.20
CA PHE A 126 -8.98 -8.09 1.85
C PHE A 126 -10.06 -8.15 0.78
N ILE A 127 -10.97 -9.13 0.87
CA ILE A 127 -12.03 -9.33 -0.10
C ILE A 127 -12.92 -8.08 -0.17
N ASN A 128 -13.38 -7.59 0.98
CA ASN A 128 -14.29 -6.45 1.03
C ASN A 128 -13.58 -5.12 0.67
N LEU A 129 -12.28 -5.01 0.96
CA LEU A 129 -11.50 -3.85 0.56
C LEU A 129 -11.32 -3.78 -0.96
N CYS A 130 -11.03 -4.92 -1.61
CA CYS A 130 -10.97 -4.98 -3.07
C CYS A 130 -12.31 -4.68 -3.74
N GLN A 131 -13.44 -4.94 -3.07
CA GLN A 131 -14.78 -4.60 -3.57
C GLN A 131 -15.11 -3.11 -3.47
N ASN A 132 -14.35 -2.34 -2.70
CA ASN A 132 -14.57 -0.91 -2.55
C ASN A 132 -14.07 -0.17 -3.81
N PRO A 133 -14.96 0.48 -4.58
CA PRO A 133 -14.58 1.10 -5.86
C PRO A 133 -13.68 2.33 -5.72
N LEU A 134 -13.47 2.82 -4.51
CA LEU A 134 -12.59 3.95 -4.23
C LEU A 134 -11.14 3.52 -3.99
N VAL A 135 -10.84 2.21 -3.95
CA VAL A 135 -9.51 1.68 -3.63
C VAL A 135 -8.80 1.21 -4.89
N ASP A 136 -7.74 1.88 -5.28
CA ASP A 136 -6.89 1.48 -6.39
C ASP A 136 -5.85 0.44 -5.99
N VAL A 137 -5.28 0.61 -4.79
CA VAL A 137 -4.16 -0.20 -4.29
C VAL A 137 -4.40 -0.57 -2.83
N VAL A 138 -4.25 -1.85 -2.49
CA VAL A 138 -4.11 -2.25 -1.09
C VAL A 138 -2.66 -2.04 -0.69
N ALA A 139 -2.45 -1.12 0.25
CA ALA A 139 -1.14 -0.76 0.76
C ALA A 139 -0.55 -1.89 1.62
N HIS A 140 0.75 -2.15 1.44
CA HIS A 140 1.55 -3.14 2.19
C HIS A 140 0.73 -4.34 2.71
N PRO A 141 0.11 -5.14 1.82
CA PRO A 141 -0.70 -6.29 2.22
C PRO A 141 0.09 -7.23 3.13
N PHE A 142 -0.59 -7.80 4.11
CA PHE A 142 0.01 -8.63 5.16
C PHE A 142 0.90 -7.89 6.17
N ASN A 143 0.79 -6.56 6.25
CA ASN A 143 1.43 -5.76 7.29
C ASN A 143 0.68 -5.89 8.63
N PHE A 144 0.81 -7.04 9.29
CA PHE A 144 0.17 -7.31 10.57
C PHE A 144 1.10 -7.19 11.77
N GLY A 145 2.39 -6.94 11.52
CA GLY A 145 3.43 -6.95 12.55
C GLY A 145 3.32 -5.84 13.60
N ARG A 146 2.51 -4.81 13.35
CA ARG A 146 2.20 -3.76 14.35
C ARG A 146 1.31 -4.28 15.48
N HIS A 147 0.58 -5.35 15.26
CA HIS A 147 -0.29 -5.97 16.25
C HIS A 147 0.39 -7.18 16.85
N THR A 148 1.18 -6.99 17.89
CA THR A 148 1.93 -8.06 18.56
C THR A 148 1.07 -9.22 19.05
N LYS A 149 -0.23 -8.99 19.24
CA LYS A 149 -1.21 -10.04 19.59
C LYS A 149 -1.69 -10.84 18.36
N PHE A 150 -1.52 -10.31 17.15
CA PHE A 150 -2.14 -10.80 15.91
C PHE A 150 -1.14 -11.02 14.77
N ILE A 151 0.16 -11.13 15.08
CA ILE A 151 1.17 -11.45 14.07
C ILE A 151 0.83 -12.83 13.49
N VAL A 152 0.23 -12.82 12.32
CA VAL A 152 0.10 -14.01 11.49
C VAL A 152 1.19 -13.91 10.44
N PRO A 153 2.22 -14.77 10.48
CA PRO A 153 3.16 -14.86 9.38
C PRO A 153 2.40 -15.13 8.08
N PRO A 154 2.80 -14.53 6.96
CA PRO A 154 2.12 -14.77 5.68
C PRO A 154 1.95 -16.26 5.34
N ALA A 155 2.91 -17.10 5.75
CA ALA A 155 2.85 -18.55 5.54
C ALA A 155 1.72 -19.28 6.32
N GLU A 156 1.16 -18.65 7.34
CA GLU A 156 0.07 -19.22 8.14
C GLU A 156 -1.32 -18.95 7.55
N ILE A 157 -1.40 -18.09 6.53
CA ILE A 157 -2.65 -17.89 5.79
C ILE A 157 -2.88 -19.11 4.91
N GLY A 158 -3.95 -19.84 5.20
CA GLY A 158 -4.28 -21.06 4.48
C GLY A 158 -4.51 -20.83 2.98
N PHE A 159 -4.21 -21.85 2.18
CA PHE A 159 -4.31 -21.80 0.72
C PHE A 159 -5.68 -21.32 0.23
N ASP A 160 -6.77 -21.80 0.84
CA ASP A 160 -8.14 -21.43 0.44
C ASP A 160 -8.42 -19.93 0.65
N TYR A 161 -7.87 -19.33 1.71
CA TYR A 161 -7.97 -17.89 1.94
C TYR A 161 -7.12 -17.09 0.95
N LEU A 162 -5.89 -17.54 0.69
CA LEU A 162 -5.04 -16.91 -0.32
C LEU A 162 -5.68 -16.95 -1.71
N LEU A 163 -6.36 -18.01 -2.05
CA LEU A 163 -7.11 -18.12 -3.31
C LEU A 163 -8.24 -17.10 -3.38
N GLN A 164 -9.07 -16.99 -2.35
CA GLN A 164 -10.16 -16.03 -2.29
C GLN A 164 -9.66 -14.59 -2.34
N ILE A 165 -8.54 -14.30 -1.66
CA ILE A 165 -7.90 -12.97 -1.70
C ILE A 165 -7.40 -12.65 -3.11
N ALA A 166 -6.68 -13.58 -3.77
CA ALA A 166 -6.20 -13.37 -5.13
C ALA A 166 -7.34 -13.15 -6.14
N ASP A 167 -8.42 -13.93 -6.01
CA ASP A 167 -9.61 -13.78 -6.84
C ASP A 167 -10.28 -12.41 -6.63
N ALA A 168 -10.30 -11.88 -5.41
CA ALA A 168 -10.83 -10.56 -5.12
C ALA A 168 -9.99 -9.45 -5.78
N PHE A 169 -8.67 -9.48 -5.66
CA PHE A 169 -7.77 -8.54 -6.34
C PHE A 169 -7.99 -8.53 -7.85
N THR A 170 -8.07 -9.70 -8.46
CA THR A 170 -8.22 -9.83 -9.92
C THR A 170 -9.60 -9.40 -10.39
N SER A 171 -10.68 -9.84 -9.69
CA SER A 171 -12.06 -9.55 -10.07
C SER A 171 -12.42 -8.07 -9.98
N HIS A 172 -11.80 -7.34 -9.07
CA HIS A 172 -12.05 -5.91 -8.84
C HIS A 172 -10.96 -5.01 -9.40
N ASN A 173 -9.93 -5.60 -10.05
CA ASN A 173 -8.83 -4.87 -10.67
C ASN A 173 -8.06 -3.97 -9.67
N THR A 174 -8.11 -4.29 -8.39
CA THR A 174 -7.34 -3.62 -7.34
C THR A 174 -5.89 -4.10 -7.41
N ALA A 175 -4.91 -3.23 -7.20
CA ALA A 175 -3.51 -3.61 -7.22
C ALA A 175 -3.00 -3.99 -5.82
N PHE A 176 -2.04 -4.91 -5.81
CA PHE A 176 -1.32 -5.35 -4.62
C PHE A 176 0.00 -4.60 -4.53
N GLU A 177 0.22 -3.86 -3.45
CA GLU A 177 1.50 -3.20 -3.24
C GLU A 177 2.57 -4.16 -2.72
N VAL A 178 3.70 -4.22 -3.38
CA VAL A 178 4.93 -4.80 -2.86
C VAL A 178 5.75 -3.67 -2.24
N MET A 179 5.40 -3.29 -0.99
CA MET A 179 6.09 -2.24 -0.24
C MET A 179 7.53 -2.67 0.09
N ASN A 180 8.47 -1.73 -0.04
CA ASN A 180 9.87 -2.03 0.25
C ASN A 180 10.09 -2.36 1.74
N ASN A 181 10.86 -3.41 2.00
CA ASN A 181 11.18 -3.87 3.34
C ASN A 181 9.97 -4.28 4.22
N ALA A 182 8.91 -4.84 3.64
CA ALA A 182 7.72 -5.30 4.38
C ALA A 182 8.05 -6.27 5.55
N TRP A 183 9.20 -6.94 5.52
CA TRP A 183 9.71 -7.77 6.63
C TRP A 183 9.90 -6.99 7.94
N TRP A 184 10.06 -5.68 7.88
CA TRP A 184 10.18 -4.82 9.05
C TRP A 184 9.01 -4.97 10.04
N TRP A 185 7.82 -5.28 9.54
CA TRP A 185 6.62 -5.46 10.34
C TRP A 185 6.52 -6.82 11.03
N HIS A 186 7.47 -7.73 10.77
CA HIS A 186 7.51 -9.09 11.31
C HIS A 186 8.79 -9.36 12.12
N PRO A 187 8.99 -8.68 13.26
CA PRO A 187 10.25 -8.71 14.00
C PRO A 187 10.62 -10.09 14.57
N THR A 188 9.67 -11.02 14.59
CA THR A 188 9.87 -12.39 15.08
C THR A 188 10.32 -13.36 14.01
N ILE A 189 10.36 -12.92 12.74
CA ILE A 189 10.76 -13.75 11.59
C ILE A 189 12.05 -13.19 11.02
N HIS A 190 13.01 -14.06 10.73
CA HIS A 190 14.24 -13.63 10.05
C HIS A 190 13.92 -13.01 8.69
N PRO A 191 14.51 -11.85 8.32
CA PRO A 191 14.17 -11.15 7.05
C PRO A 191 14.25 -12.02 5.80
N GLY A 192 15.24 -12.93 5.71
CA GLY A 192 15.36 -13.87 4.58
C GLY A 192 14.19 -14.85 4.54
N GLU A 193 13.82 -15.42 5.68
CA GLU A 193 12.66 -16.33 5.77
C GLU A 193 11.36 -15.64 5.40
N PHE A 194 11.16 -14.41 5.90
CA PHE A 194 10.00 -13.60 5.51
C PHE A 194 9.99 -13.35 4.00
N THR A 195 11.14 -13.00 3.43
CA THR A 195 11.27 -12.75 1.98
C THR A 195 10.88 -13.98 1.17
N ASP A 196 11.37 -15.16 1.56
CA ASP A 196 11.05 -16.43 0.88
C ASP A 196 9.54 -16.74 0.95
N GLN A 197 8.90 -16.48 2.09
CA GLN A 197 7.45 -16.65 2.26
C GLN A 197 6.68 -15.65 1.39
N TYR A 198 7.10 -14.39 1.40
CA TYR A 198 6.44 -13.32 0.66
C TYR A 198 6.55 -13.51 -0.86
N VAL A 199 7.72 -13.91 -1.35
CA VAL A 199 7.93 -14.27 -2.76
C VAL A 199 6.96 -15.38 -3.21
N ARG A 200 6.74 -16.41 -2.39
CA ARG A 200 5.77 -17.48 -2.71
C ARG A 200 4.35 -16.98 -2.85
N ILE A 201 3.93 -16.03 -1.98
CA ILE A 201 2.60 -15.42 -2.06
C ILE A 201 2.48 -14.53 -3.30
N VAL A 202 3.47 -13.69 -3.56
CA VAL A 202 3.47 -12.82 -4.74
C VAL A 202 3.45 -13.66 -6.03
N LYS A 203 4.24 -14.73 -6.08
CA LYS A 203 4.21 -15.69 -7.21
C LYS A 203 2.84 -16.33 -7.39
N PHE A 204 2.25 -16.83 -6.31
CA PHE A 204 0.92 -17.43 -6.32
C PHE A 204 -0.15 -16.44 -6.82
N PHE A 205 -0.04 -15.17 -6.44
CA PHE A 205 -0.95 -14.13 -6.89
C PHE A 205 -0.69 -13.73 -8.35
N ALA A 206 0.57 -13.68 -8.78
CA ALA A 206 0.93 -13.43 -10.17
C ALA A 206 0.38 -14.52 -11.11
N GLU A 207 0.48 -15.78 -10.73
CA GLU A 207 -0.10 -16.90 -11.49
C GLU A 207 -1.63 -16.81 -11.65
N ARG A 208 -2.30 -15.92 -10.90
CA ARG A 208 -3.75 -15.63 -10.94
C ARG A 208 -4.10 -14.29 -11.57
N GLY A 209 -3.11 -13.60 -12.13
CA GLY A 209 -3.35 -12.35 -12.83
C GLY A 209 -3.51 -11.12 -11.92
N VAL A 210 -3.13 -11.20 -10.65
CA VAL A 210 -3.10 -10.04 -9.76
C VAL A 210 -2.10 -9.01 -10.29
N ARG A 211 -2.46 -7.74 -10.24
CA ARG A 211 -1.60 -6.63 -10.61
C ARG A 211 -0.83 -6.10 -9.41
N PHE A 212 0.38 -5.62 -9.63
CA PHE A 212 1.30 -5.18 -8.58
C PHE A 212 1.75 -3.75 -8.77
N THR A 213 1.88 -3.03 -7.64
CA THR A 213 2.60 -1.75 -7.54
C THR A 213 3.80 -1.91 -6.62
N ILE A 214 4.66 -0.88 -6.58
CA ILE A 214 5.74 -0.76 -5.60
C ILE A 214 5.68 0.60 -4.91
N GLY A 215 6.04 0.62 -3.64
CA GLY A 215 6.16 1.82 -2.83
C GLY A 215 7.26 1.68 -1.79
N SER A 216 7.83 2.79 -1.37
CA SER A 216 8.84 2.81 -0.31
C SER A 216 8.23 2.90 1.09
N ASP A 217 7.02 3.45 1.20
CA ASP A 217 6.39 3.87 2.46
C ASP A 217 7.32 4.83 3.23
N ALA A 218 7.94 5.75 2.47
CA ALA A 218 8.97 6.63 2.99
C ALA A 218 8.38 7.72 3.88
N HIS A 219 8.77 7.73 5.15
CA HIS A 219 8.47 8.80 6.11
C HIS A 219 9.61 9.83 6.25
N GLY A 220 10.50 9.85 5.28
CA GLY A 220 11.61 10.82 5.19
C GLY A 220 12.30 10.72 3.85
N ILE A 221 12.87 11.83 3.40
CA ILE A 221 13.47 11.99 2.07
C ILE A 221 14.51 10.92 1.70
N GLY A 222 15.25 10.41 2.69
CA GLY A 222 16.26 9.36 2.47
C GLY A 222 15.67 7.98 2.14
N GLY A 223 14.36 7.78 2.35
CA GLY A 223 13.65 6.54 2.01
C GLY A 223 13.07 6.53 0.61
N ILE A 224 12.86 7.71 0.01
CA ILE A 224 12.20 7.84 -1.31
C ILE A 224 13.02 7.16 -2.39
N GLY A 225 12.34 6.32 -3.19
CA GLY A 225 12.98 5.55 -4.25
C GLY A 225 13.81 4.36 -3.75
N ASN A 226 13.83 4.08 -2.45
CA ASN A 226 14.44 2.86 -1.92
C ASN A 226 13.51 1.67 -2.18
N LEU A 227 13.66 1.03 -3.31
CA LEU A 227 12.76 0.01 -3.84
C LEU A 227 13.49 -1.30 -4.16
N GLY A 228 14.68 -1.48 -3.59
CA GLY A 228 15.54 -2.62 -3.90
C GLY A 228 14.91 -3.96 -3.55
N TRP A 229 14.30 -4.05 -2.37
CA TRP A 229 13.64 -5.28 -1.92
C TRP A 229 12.35 -5.57 -2.71
N SER A 230 11.53 -4.54 -2.99
CA SER A 230 10.32 -4.71 -3.80
C SER A 230 10.64 -5.27 -5.19
N ARG A 231 11.66 -4.71 -5.85
CA ARG A 231 12.14 -5.18 -7.16
C ARG A 231 12.69 -6.61 -7.09
N HIS A 232 13.39 -6.94 -6.01
CA HIS A 232 13.88 -8.30 -5.77
C HIS A 232 12.72 -9.29 -5.64
N VAL A 233 11.71 -8.98 -4.81
CA VAL A 233 10.53 -9.83 -4.63
C VAL A 233 9.79 -10.08 -5.94
N LEU A 234 9.49 -9.01 -6.70
CA LEU A 234 8.80 -9.13 -7.99
C LEU A 234 9.58 -9.98 -8.99
N LYS A 235 10.90 -9.83 -9.01
CA LYS A 235 11.79 -10.61 -9.88
C LYS A 235 11.83 -12.10 -9.48
N GLU A 236 12.04 -12.40 -8.20
CA GLU A 236 12.10 -13.79 -7.70
C GLU A 236 10.74 -14.50 -7.78
N ALA A 237 9.64 -13.73 -7.76
CA ALA A 237 8.29 -14.25 -7.97
C ALA A 237 7.95 -14.45 -9.44
N ASP A 238 8.84 -14.13 -10.37
CA ASP A 238 8.62 -14.20 -11.83
C ASP A 238 7.38 -13.40 -12.28
N VAL A 239 7.11 -12.22 -11.66
CA VAL A 239 5.94 -11.42 -12.02
C VAL A 239 6.03 -10.92 -13.46
N PRO A 240 5.02 -11.22 -14.31
CA PRO A 240 4.98 -10.74 -15.68
C PRO A 240 4.97 -9.20 -15.76
N PRO A 241 5.68 -8.58 -16.73
CA PRO A 241 5.72 -7.13 -16.85
C PRO A 241 4.37 -6.44 -17.04
N ASP A 242 3.42 -7.11 -17.68
CA ASP A 242 2.05 -6.64 -17.92
C ASP A 242 1.15 -6.68 -16.68
N GLN A 243 1.57 -7.37 -15.63
CA GLN A 243 0.92 -7.34 -14.31
C GLN A 243 1.48 -6.24 -13.41
N ILE A 244 2.53 -5.56 -13.83
CA ILE A 244 3.06 -4.41 -13.09
C ILE A 244 2.33 -3.17 -13.58
N VAL A 245 1.71 -2.46 -12.65
CA VAL A 245 0.92 -1.26 -12.95
C VAL A 245 1.84 -0.18 -13.54
N ASP A 246 1.44 0.35 -14.69
CA ASP A 246 2.01 1.57 -15.23
C ASP A 246 1.34 2.77 -14.54
N PRO A 247 2.09 3.62 -13.82
CA PRO A 247 1.50 4.76 -13.12
C PRO A 247 0.79 5.76 -14.02
N ASP A 248 1.09 5.77 -15.31
CA ASP A 248 0.41 6.66 -16.27
C ASP A 248 -1.10 6.39 -16.41
N ILE A 249 -1.60 5.24 -15.95
CA ILE A 249 -3.05 4.96 -15.94
C ILE A 249 -3.83 5.80 -14.93
N TYR A 250 -3.15 6.39 -13.95
CA TYR A 250 -3.74 7.21 -12.90
C TYR A 250 -3.69 8.73 -13.23
N LEU A 251 -2.99 9.13 -14.28
CA LEU A 251 -2.86 10.53 -14.74
C LEU A 251 -3.80 10.82 -15.90
#